data_c8fdb75e31e00a908c3a2907775940f0
#
_entry.id   c8fdb75e31e00a908c3a2907775940f0
#
_cell.length_a   1.000
_cell.length_b   1.000
_cell.length_c   1.000
_cell.angle_alpha   90.00
_cell.angle_beta   90.00
_cell.angle_gamma   90.00
#
_symmetry.space_group_name_H-M   'P 1'
#
loop_
_entity.id
_entity.type
_entity.pdbx_description
1 polymer ?
#
loop_
_entity_poly.entity_id
_entity_poly.type
_entity_poly.pdbx_seq_one_letter_code
_entity_poly.pdbx_strand_id
1 'polypeptide(L)' 'MTEEEEVMQIVHGRVKWFDPSKGFGFIVSEESTSDILLHANVLRNFGQGSVADGAGIVVRVQKAQRGVQAVEV' A
#
# COMPACT_ATOMS: atom_id res chain seq x y z
N MET A 1 19.51 -12.65 -13.61
CA MET A 1 18.50 -12.23 -12.75
C MET A 1 18.95 -12.32 -11.34
N THR A 2 18.48 -11.52 -10.61
CA THR A 2 18.95 -11.51 -9.32
C THR A 2 17.85 -11.87 -8.43
N GLU A 3 18.16 -12.49 -7.45
CA GLU A 3 17.21 -12.91 -6.58
C GLU A 3 16.77 -11.84 -5.76
N GLU A 4 17.53 -10.78 -5.73
CA GLU A 4 17.11 -9.75 -4.93
C GLU A 4 16.21 -8.87 -5.64
N GLU A 5 15.88 -9.18 -6.85
CA GLU A 5 14.98 -8.32 -7.49
C GLU A 5 13.69 -8.33 -6.74
N GLU A 6 13.06 -7.20 -6.68
CA GLU A 6 11.88 -7.04 -5.93
C GLU A 6 10.72 -7.64 -6.63
N VAL A 7 9.84 -8.26 -5.88
CA VAL A 7 8.63 -8.78 -6.44
C VAL A 7 7.58 -7.71 -6.34
N MET A 8 7.20 -7.17 -7.50
CA MET A 8 6.17 -6.16 -7.57
C MET A 8 4.87 -6.84 -7.95
N GLN A 9 3.81 -6.51 -7.27
CA GLN A 9 2.56 -7.19 -7.47
C GLN A 9 1.44 -6.17 -7.35
N ILE A 10 0.41 -6.30 -8.19
CA ILE A 10 -0.77 -5.45 -8.10
C ILE A 10 -1.76 -6.16 -7.21
N VAL A 11 -2.27 -5.43 -6.22
CA VAL A 11 -3.14 -5.99 -5.21
C VAL A 11 -4.39 -5.13 -5.11
N HIS A 12 -5.55 -5.80 -5.06
CA HIS A 12 -6.82 -5.13 -4.83
C HIS A 12 -7.16 -5.28 -3.36
N GLY A 13 -7.41 -4.18 -2.68
CA GLY A 13 -7.69 -4.25 -1.26
C GLY A 13 -8.62 -3.14 -0.82
N ARG A 14 -8.66 -2.95 0.49
CA ARG A 14 -9.45 -1.89 1.10
C ARG A 14 -8.60 -1.17 2.11
N VAL A 15 -8.82 0.11 2.22
CA VAL A 15 -8.12 0.91 3.21
C VAL A 15 -8.64 0.53 4.59
N LYS A 16 -7.77 0.01 5.43
CA LYS A 16 -8.14 -0.30 6.80
C LYS A 16 -8.29 1.00 7.57
N TRP A 17 -7.32 1.86 7.48
CA TRP A 17 -7.39 3.21 7.99
C TRP A 17 -6.23 3.99 7.40
N PHE A 18 -6.39 5.30 7.33
CA PHE A 18 -5.33 6.17 6.88
C PHE A 18 -5.42 7.46 7.68
N ASP A 19 -4.29 7.89 8.24
CA ASP A 19 -4.23 9.09 9.06
C ASP A 19 -3.31 10.09 8.38
N PRO A 20 -3.85 11.12 7.74
CA PRO A 20 -3.01 12.10 7.07
C PRO A 20 -2.10 12.86 8.01
N SER A 21 -2.47 13.00 9.29
CA SER A 21 -1.60 13.71 10.20
C SER A 21 -0.41 12.85 10.61
N LYS A 22 -0.54 11.53 10.57
CA LYS A 22 0.59 10.64 10.79
C LYS A 22 1.37 10.38 9.53
N GLY A 23 0.74 10.57 8.38
CA GLY A 23 1.38 10.39 7.10
C GLY A 23 1.39 8.97 6.61
N PHE A 24 0.56 8.07 7.15
CA PHE A 24 0.51 6.72 6.66
C PHE A 24 -0.76 6.02 7.11
N GLY A 25 -1.00 4.85 6.54
CA GLY A 25 -2.10 3.99 6.90
C GLY A 25 -1.84 2.58 6.44
N PHE A 26 -2.87 1.76 6.45
CA PHE A 26 -2.75 0.35 6.08
C PHE A 26 -3.90 -0.07 5.19
N ILE A 27 -3.60 -1.02 4.31
CA ILE A 27 -4.55 -1.63 3.41
C ILE A 27 -4.63 -3.10 3.74
N VAL A 28 -5.85 -3.65 3.72
CA VAL A 28 -6.06 -5.07 3.89
C VAL A 28 -6.49 -5.67 2.57
N SER A 29 -6.07 -6.89 2.30
CA SER A 29 -6.41 -7.55 1.05
C SER A 29 -6.44 -9.05 1.27
N GLU A 30 -7.35 -9.72 0.57
CA GLU A 30 -7.35 -11.17 0.59
C GLU A 30 -6.18 -11.75 -0.17
N GLU A 31 -5.53 -10.95 -0.99
CA GLU A 31 -4.38 -11.39 -1.76
C GLU A 31 -3.09 -11.27 -0.97
N SER A 32 -3.16 -10.72 0.23
CA SER A 32 -1.97 -10.55 1.05
C SER A 32 -2.31 -10.97 2.47
N THR A 33 -1.42 -11.73 3.08
CA THR A 33 -1.66 -12.18 4.46
C THR A 33 -1.28 -11.12 5.46
N SER A 34 -0.56 -10.10 5.03
CA SER A 34 -0.13 -9.02 5.91
C SER A 34 -0.80 -7.73 5.50
N ASP A 35 -0.99 -6.83 6.47
CA ASP A 35 -1.43 -5.50 6.15
C ASP A 35 -0.38 -4.81 5.29
N ILE A 36 -0.83 -4.00 4.36
CA ILE A 36 0.04 -3.32 3.41
C ILE A 36 0.20 -1.88 3.87
N LEU A 37 1.42 -1.46 4.07
CA LEU A 37 1.69 -0.09 4.52
C LEU A 37 1.51 0.88 3.36
N LEU A 38 0.78 1.95 3.59
CA LEU A 38 0.52 2.98 2.60
C LEU A 38 0.98 4.32 3.16
N HIS A 39 2.02 4.87 2.57
CA HIS A 39 2.55 6.16 2.97
C HIS A 39 1.88 7.30 2.21
N ALA A 40 1.77 8.45 2.86
CA ALA A 40 1.17 9.62 2.24
C ALA A 40 1.88 10.02 0.97
N ASN A 41 3.20 9.80 0.90
CA ASN A 41 3.94 10.14 -0.31
C ASN A 41 3.44 9.38 -1.53
N VAL A 42 3.05 8.12 -1.34
CA VAL A 42 2.53 7.32 -2.43
C VAL A 42 1.22 7.90 -2.93
N LEU A 43 0.34 8.28 -2.01
CA LEU A 43 -0.92 8.91 -2.39
C LEU A 43 -0.68 10.23 -3.08
N ARG A 44 0.25 11.01 -2.58
CA ARG A 44 0.53 12.33 -3.14
C ARG A 44 1.06 12.22 -4.56
N ASN A 45 1.91 11.24 -4.80
CA ASN A 45 2.41 11.02 -6.16
C ASN A 45 1.28 10.67 -7.12
N PHE A 46 0.18 10.18 -6.59
CA PHE A 46 -0.97 9.83 -7.39
C PHE A 46 -2.00 10.94 -7.42
N GLY A 47 -1.70 12.07 -6.81
CA GLY A 47 -2.58 13.22 -6.83
C GLY A 47 -3.64 13.22 -5.74
N GLN A 48 -3.50 12.41 -4.72
CA GLN A 48 -4.49 12.33 -3.66
C GLN A 48 -3.88 12.72 -2.33
N GLY A 49 -4.65 13.39 -1.52
CA GLY A 49 -4.20 13.80 -0.19
C GLY A 49 -4.55 12.79 0.89
N SER A 50 -5.60 12.02 0.69
CA SER A 50 -5.99 11.02 1.66
C SER A 50 -7.00 10.09 1.02
N VAL A 51 -7.33 9.02 1.74
CA VAL A 51 -8.34 8.07 1.30
C VAL A 51 -9.22 7.76 2.51
N ALA A 52 -10.45 7.37 2.22
CA ALA A 52 -11.40 7.07 3.28
C ALA A 52 -11.20 5.64 3.80
N ASP A 53 -11.43 5.46 5.08
CA ASP A 53 -11.41 4.12 5.66
C ASP A 53 -12.46 3.27 4.96
N GLY A 54 -12.08 2.04 4.66
CA GLY A 54 -12.98 1.12 3.99
C GLY A 54 -13.06 1.27 2.49
N ALA A 55 -12.42 2.28 1.92
CA ALA A 55 -12.46 2.49 0.48
C ALA A 55 -11.70 1.41 -0.25
N GLY A 56 -12.23 0.98 -1.39
CA GLY A 56 -11.52 0.05 -2.25
C GLY A 56 -10.34 0.74 -2.92
N ILE A 57 -9.24 0.02 -3.07
CA ILE A 57 -8.04 0.61 -3.64
C ILE A 57 -7.25 -0.47 -4.36
N VAL A 58 -6.62 -0.08 -5.45
CA VAL A 58 -5.73 -0.96 -6.18
C VAL A 58 -4.34 -0.38 -6.06
N VAL A 59 -3.40 -1.17 -5.58
CA VAL A 59 -2.05 -0.67 -5.34
C VAL A 59 -1.05 -1.63 -5.92
N ARG A 60 0.10 -1.10 -6.26
CA ARG A 60 1.26 -1.91 -6.58
C ARG A 60 2.09 -2.01 -5.31
N VAL A 61 2.46 -3.21 -4.93
CA VAL A 61 3.16 -3.42 -3.68
C VAL A 61 4.52 -4.01 -3.94
N GLN A 62 5.39 -3.80 -2.99
CA GLN A 62 6.73 -4.36 -3.00
C GLN A 62 6.90 -5.12 -1.70
N LYS A 63 7.32 -6.36 -1.79
CA LYS A 63 7.60 -7.14 -0.59
C LYS A 63 8.99 -6.83 -0.10
N ALA A 64 9.09 -6.68 1.21
CA ALA A 64 10.36 -6.45 1.85
C ALA A 64 10.48 -7.40 3.01
N GLN A 65 11.66 -7.45 3.59
CA GLN A 65 11.88 -8.36 4.71
C GLN A 65 10.96 -8.04 5.87
N ARG A 66 10.59 -6.80 6.02
CA ARG A 66 9.78 -6.39 7.16
C ARG A 66 8.31 -6.30 6.85
N GLY A 67 7.90 -6.63 5.66
CA GLY A 67 6.49 -6.60 5.34
C GLY A 67 6.23 -6.15 3.93
N VAL A 68 5.01 -5.76 3.67
CA VAL A 68 4.55 -5.39 2.33
C VAL A 68 4.21 -3.92 2.35
N GLN A 69 4.68 -3.21 1.34
CA GLN A 69 4.53 -1.77 1.30
C GLN A 69 4.01 -1.38 -0.08
N ALA A 70 3.01 -0.50 -0.10
CA ALA A 70 2.51 0.03 -1.36
C ALA A 70 3.51 1.03 -1.91
N VAL A 71 3.79 0.94 -3.20
CA VAL A 71 4.69 1.87 -3.88
C VAL A 71 3.97 2.69 -4.92
N GLU A 72 2.79 2.26 -5.34
CA GLU A 72 1.97 2.99 -6.29
C GLU A 72 0.52 2.67 -6.05
N VAL A 73 -0.31 3.61 -6.34
CA VAL A 73 -1.77 3.43 -6.24
C VAL A 73 -2.37 3.32 -7.63
#